data_3097fc8252e3a076749d6951b6d8d078
#
_entry.id   3097fc8252e3a076749d6951b6d8d078
#
_cell.length_a   1.000
_cell.length_b   1.000
_cell.length_c   1.000
_cell.angle_alpha   90.00
_cell.angle_beta   90.00
_cell.angle_gamma   90.00
#
_symmetry.space_group_name_H-M   'P 1'
#
loop_
_entity.id
_entity.type
_entity.pdbx_description
1 polymer ?
#
loop_
_entity_poly.entity_id
_entity_poly.type
_entity_poly.pdbx_seq_one_letter_code
_entity_poly.pdbx_strand_id
1 'polypeptide(L)'
;MRYQAKTLLYAFLTIAGLAGARSALAEHRENWLEIRAPHFTVLTNAGEREGRRIARQFEDVRGMFEQSFPKLRVDFGKPTIVFALKNEDSLKLLLPTYGQNKNAMKIAGFYKVSYDKNYAVIRTDATGSGANEFHNLYHEYAHGLFRLNYRGLPLWLDEGLAEYWGNSQIENKEGRVGMVDARQVRYLQQNRLLPIATLVTLEGSSPLYNTQDHAGIFYAESWLAVHYFQNAEGLRDKGLLNKFLGALQTTDDPIEAAKQAFGDLKKLDDSLDQYSHRQIYVYQIVPLKLNISEKDFPLRALSPAEGLIAQADFLLRNNHQGEAIALLHDAEGLDAKAPGLHDSLAYFHFLRSDFENAGKEFDQALAANPNDALVYLYRALMVLRKKGYSPETTPEIRANLEKAIALNPDFAPAHAFLSIAYSQMPETKAKAAAEASRAIELEPGNLAYYIDLGKAFLGNGQTEDAKKIADRAVKVATLPRDRSMANAFLRQIQNKQNPSAAGAATSDANDAAMGESNVTGGAAQRPKESQKASGQIAELLCGHPPEVLFTLTSDGGSVLLRVRDIGKIEIYDGGTLGTAATAPCAKWRDRKATVSYERSSEGPAQGEVTRIDLQ
;
A
#
# COMPACT_ATOMS: atom_id res chain seq x y z
N MET A 1 -34.05 59.43 17.26
CA MET A 1 -32.88 58.91 18.04
C MET A 1 -32.98 57.44 18.50
N ARG A 2 -34.12 56.74 18.42
CA ARG A 2 -34.24 55.30 18.86
C ARG A 2 -33.91 54.25 17.76
N TYR A 3 -33.81 54.61 16.50
CA TYR A 3 -33.52 53.71 15.40
C TYR A 3 -32.01 53.54 15.14
N GLN A 4 -31.19 54.49 15.41
CA GLN A 4 -29.73 54.41 15.20
C GLN A 4 -28.98 53.58 16.28
N ALA A 5 -29.55 53.44 17.49
CA ALA A 5 -28.96 52.68 18.57
C ALA A 5 -29.10 51.15 18.37
N LYS A 6 -30.19 50.71 17.66
CA LYS A 6 -30.38 49.27 17.38
C LYS A 6 -29.47 48.71 16.28
N THR A 7 -29.16 49.56 15.26
CA THR A 7 -28.29 49.16 14.16
C THR A 7 -26.83 49.04 14.59
N LEU A 8 -26.37 49.90 15.52
CA LEU A 8 -25.02 49.84 16.10
C LEU A 8 -24.86 48.60 17.02
N LEU A 9 -25.92 48.19 17.74
CA LEU A 9 -25.87 47.03 18.62
C LEU A 9 -25.80 45.70 17.84
N TYR A 10 -26.45 45.59 16.68
CA TYR A 10 -26.37 44.41 15.81
C TYR A 10 -25.00 44.32 15.08
N ALA A 11 -24.41 45.45 14.69
CA ALA A 11 -23.07 45.47 14.10
C ALA A 11 -21.98 45.07 15.11
N PHE A 12 -22.11 45.47 16.38
CA PHE A 12 -21.17 45.03 17.42
C PHE A 12 -21.34 43.57 17.82
N LEU A 13 -22.55 43.01 17.81
CA LEU A 13 -22.80 41.59 18.10
C LEU A 13 -22.31 40.67 16.96
N THR A 14 -22.40 41.09 15.70
CA THR A 14 -21.87 40.34 14.57
C THR A 14 -20.33 40.36 14.49
N ILE A 15 -19.70 41.48 14.84
CA ILE A 15 -18.22 41.59 14.90
C ILE A 15 -17.65 40.78 16.09
N ALA A 16 -18.34 40.81 17.25
CA ALA A 16 -17.95 39.99 18.41
C ALA A 16 -18.13 38.49 18.16
N GLY A 17 -19.21 38.10 17.42
CA GLY A 17 -19.42 36.69 17.02
C GLY A 17 -18.39 36.16 16.04
N LEU A 18 -17.94 36.98 15.09
CA LEU A 18 -16.86 36.63 14.15
C LEU A 18 -15.46 36.60 14.81
N ALA A 19 -15.20 37.47 15.78
CA ALA A 19 -13.97 37.45 16.56
C ALA A 19 -13.93 36.24 17.52
N GLY A 20 -15.07 35.87 18.14
CA GLY A 20 -15.18 34.69 18.99
C GLY A 20 -15.05 33.38 18.22
N ALA A 21 -15.58 33.29 17.00
CA ALA A 21 -15.41 32.11 16.13
C ALA A 21 -13.96 31.92 15.64
N ARG A 22 -13.26 33.04 15.36
CA ARG A 22 -11.84 32.99 15.01
C ARG A 22 -10.94 32.61 16.21
N SER A 23 -11.29 33.02 17.42
CA SER A 23 -10.57 32.62 18.64
C SER A 23 -10.77 31.15 18.98
N ALA A 24 -11.99 30.61 18.81
CA ALA A 24 -12.27 29.19 19.05
C ALA A 24 -11.56 28.26 18.04
N LEU A 25 -11.37 28.71 16.78
CA LEU A 25 -10.58 27.98 15.78
C LEU A 25 -9.08 28.08 16.05
N ALA A 26 -8.60 29.11 16.72
CA ALA A 26 -7.19 29.26 17.09
C ALA A 26 -6.80 28.40 18.29
N GLU A 27 -7.74 28.06 19.18
CA GLU A 27 -7.51 27.37 20.45
C GLU A 27 -7.33 25.84 20.30
N HIS A 28 -7.59 25.25 19.13
CA HIS A 28 -7.48 23.82 18.85
C HIS A 28 -6.42 23.45 17.81
N ARG A 29 -5.51 24.37 17.46
CA ARG A 29 -4.43 24.06 16.51
C ARG A 29 -3.28 23.39 17.24
N GLU A 30 -3.08 22.10 16.95
CA GLU A 30 -1.93 21.36 17.46
C GLU A 30 -0.62 21.95 16.93
N ASN A 31 0.36 22.10 17.82
CA ASN A 31 1.70 22.53 17.44
C ASN A 31 2.47 21.35 16.86
N TRP A 32 2.78 21.42 15.58
CA TRP A 32 3.56 20.40 14.90
C TRP A 32 5.04 20.78 14.84
N LEU A 33 5.90 19.80 15.02
CA LEU A 33 7.34 19.88 14.83
C LEU A 33 7.77 18.96 13.70
N GLU A 34 8.72 19.41 12.90
CA GLU A 34 9.44 18.59 11.92
C GLU A 34 10.83 18.27 12.44
N ILE A 35 11.20 17.00 12.47
CA ILE A 35 12.53 16.50 12.82
C ILE A 35 13.06 15.70 11.64
N ARG A 36 14.20 16.09 11.11
CA ARG A 36 14.85 15.44 9.97
C ARG A 36 15.97 14.54 10.45
N ALA A 37 15.73 13.23 10.42
CA ALA A 37 16.76 12.21 10.57
C ALA A 37 17.38 11.91 9.19
N PRO A 38 18.51 11.20 9.12
CA PRO A 38 19.18 10.90 7.84
C PRO A 38 18.28 10.24 6.78
N HIS A 39 17.37 9.34 7.20
CA HIS A 39 16.51 8.56 6.28
C HIS A 39 15.01 8.81 6.48
N PHE A 40 14.62 9.55 7.53
CA PHE A 40 13.22 9.75 7.91
C PHE A 40 12.91 11.20 8.23
N THR A 41 11.71 11.66 7.84
CA THR A 41 11.16 12.93 8.33
C THR A 41 10.08 12.63 9.34
N VAL A 42 10.27 13.05 10.60
CA VAL A 42 9.28 12.86 11.66
C VAL A 42 8.49 14.14 11.86
N LEU A 43 7.17 14.03 11.73
CA LEU A 43 6.21 15.09 12.04
C LEU A 43 5.52 14.73 13.35
N THR A 44 5.58 15.59 14.34
CA THR A 44 5.07 15.27 15.67
C THR A 44 4.32 16.42 16.33
N ASN A 45 3.22 16.10 16.99
CA ASN A 45 2.51 16.95 17.94
C ASN A 45 2.69 16.46 19.41
N ALA A 46 3.54 15.44 19.63
CA ALA A 46 3.87 14.90 20.95
C ALA A 46 5.06 15.62 21.63
N GLY A 47 5.62 16.65 20.97
CA GLY A 47 6.75 17.42 21.45
C GLY A 47 8.12 16.91 21.02
N GLU A 48 9.14 17.74 21.21
CA GLU A 48 10.51 17.50 20.71
C GLU A 48 11.11 16.19 21.22
N ARG A 49 11.02 15.92 22.51
CA ARG A 49 11.62 14.73 23.12
C ARG A 49 11.11 13.44 22.47
N GLU A 50 9.78 13.31 22.35
CA GLU A 50 9.17 12.13 21.76
C GLU A 50 9.46 12.03 20.26
N GLY A 51 9.40 13.14 19.54
CA GLY A 51 9.75 13.18 18.12
C GLY A 51 11.19 12.72 17.86
N ARG A 52 12.17 13.21 18.63
CA ARG A 52 13.58 12.77 18.52
C ARG A 52 13.74 11.30 18.88
N ARG A 53 13.05 10.83 19.94
CA ARG A 53 13.06 9.43 20.33
C ARG A 53 12.54 8.52 19.21
N ILE A 54 11.43 8.87 18.59
CA ILE A 54 10.87 8.13 17.45
C ILE A 54 11.82 8.17 16.25
N ALA A 55 12.35 9.36 15.89
CA ALA A 55 13.30 9.49 14.79
C ALA A 55 14.54 8.61 15.00
N ARG A 56 15.06 8.57 16.22
CA ARG A 56 16.19 7.70 16.59
C ARG A 56 15.83 6.23 16.43
N GLN A 57 14.67 5.79 16.88
CA GLN A 57 14.24 4.39 16.81
C GLN A 57 14.08 3.92 15.36
N PHE A 58 13.61 4.78 14.45
CA PHE A 58 13.56 4.46 13.03
C PHE A 58 14.96 4.26 12.41
N GLU A 59 15.92 5.10 12.77
CA GLU A 59 17.30 4.94 12.33
C GLU A 59 17.92 3.67 12.91
N ASP A 60 17.65 3.36 14.17
CA ASP A 60 18.18 2.17 14.83
C ASP A 60 17.63 0.88 14.23
N VAL A 61 16.30 0.80 13.97
CA VAL A 61 15.72 -0.39 13.35
C VAL A 61 16.19 -0.54 11.91
N ARG A 62 16.30 0.56 11.15
CA ARG A 62 16.89 0.54 9.80
C ARG A 62 18.31 -0.04 9.82
N GLY A 63 19.16 0.46 10.73
CA GLY A 63 20.54 -0.03 10.87
C GLY A 63 20.62 -1.49 11.30
N MET A 64 19.69 -1.94 12.13
CA MET A 64 19.57 -3.35 12.52
C MET A 64 19.27 -4.24 11.30
N PHE A 65 18.33 -3.84 10.43
CA PHE A 65 18.03 -4.56 9.20
C PHE A 65 19.20 -4.54 8.22
N GLU A 66 19.85 -3.40 8.02
CA GLU A 66 21.00 -3.27 7.12
C GLU A 66 22.13 -4.24 7.49
N GLN A 67 22.41 -4.39 8.77
CA GLN A 67 23.43 -5.31 9.25
C GLN A 67 22.99 -6.77 9.22
N SER A 68 21.70 -7.03 9.45
CA SER A 68 21.16 -8.39 9.41
C SER A 68 21.00 -8.93 8.00
N PHE A 69 20.76 -8.05 7.03
CA PHE A 69 20.49 -8.39 5.64
C PHE A 69 21.35 -7.61 4.65
N PRO A 70 22.67 -7.84 4.59
CA PRO A 70 23.58 -7.04 3.76
C PRO A 70 23.33 -7.14 2.24
N LYS A 71 22.45 -8.06 1.81
CA LYS A 71 22.05 -8.23 0.41
C LYS A 71 20.67 -7.64 0.08
N LEU A 72 19.91 -7.22 1.08
CA LEU A 72 18.60 -6.61 0.88
C LEU A 72 18.74 -5.08 0.82
N ARG A 73 17.86 -4.46 0.08
CA ARG A 73 17.71 -3.02 0.13
C ARG A 73 16.95 -2.63 1.38
N VAL A 74 17.46 -1.64 2.10
CA VAL A 74 16.82 -1.07 3.29
C VAL A 74 16.33 0.37 3.07
N ASP A 75 16.80 1.01 1.99
CA ASP A 75 16.39 2.36 1.61
C ASP A 75 15.36 2.31 0.49
N PHE A 76 14.25 2.98 0.71
CA PHE A 76 13.11 2.95 -0.21
C PHE A 76 13.28 3.85 -1.45
N GLY A 77 14.32 4.71 -1.50
CA GLY A 77 14.55 5.66 -2.59
C GLY A 77 13.48 6.74 -2.73
N LYS A 78 12.54 6.81 -1.79
CA LYS A 78 11.43 7.78 -1.72
C LYS A 78 11.23 8.27 -0.30
N PRO A 79 10.66 9.49 -0.09
CA PRO A 79 10.47 10.04 1.24
C PRO A 79 9.67 9.10 2.14
N THR A 80 10.14 8.88 3.36
CA THR A 80 9.39 8.21 4.43
C THR A 80 9.05 9.21 5.50
N ILE A 81 7.76 9.51 5.64
CA ILE A 81 7.20 10.46 6.61
C ILE A 81 6.64 9.68 7.79
N VAL A 82 7.07 10.07 8.98
CA VAL A 82 6.63 9.43 10.24
C VAL A 82 5.79 10.41 11.01
N PHE A 83 4.52 10.12 11.21
CA PHE A 83 3.65 10.85 12.13
C PHE A 83 3.77 10.26 13.53
N ALA A 84 4.46 10.97 14.42
CA ALA A 84 4.55 10.62 15.85
C ALA A 84 3.47 11.40 16.62
N LEU A 85 2.35 10.76 16.88
CA LEU A 85 1.12 11.37 17.38
C LEU A 85 1.04 11.32 18.90
N LYS A 86 0.60 12.42 19.50
CA LYS A 86 0.47 12.56 20.95
C LYS A 86 -0.49 11.53 21.55
N ASN A 87 -1.64 11.28 20.90
CA ASN A 87 -2.72 10.44 21.43
C ASN A 87 -3.70 9.98 20.34
N GLU A 88 -4.75 9.31 20.76
CA GLU A 88 -5.82 8.81 19.88
C GLU A 88 -6.58 9.92 19.15
N ASP A 89 -6.77 11.09 19.75
CA ASP A 89 -7.49 12.19 19.09
C ASP A 89 -6.65 12.74 17.93
N SER A 90 -5.34 12.82 18.09
CA SER A 90 -4.43 13.16 16.98
C SER A 90 -4.48 12.11 15.87
N LEU A 91 -4.68 10.81 16.19
CA LEU A 91 -4.84 9.76 15.18
C LEU A 91 -6.11 9.97 14.33
N LYS A 92 -7.20 10.44 14.92
CA LYS A 92 -8.47 10.72 14.22
C LYS A 92 -8.32 11.84 13.16
N LEU A 93 -7.34 12.74 13.32
CA LEU A 93 -7.03 13.76 12.31
C LEU A 93 -6.51 13.14 10.99
N LEU A 94 -5.80 12.02 11.10
CA LEU A 94 -5.26 11.27 9.97
C LEU A 94 -6.19 10.15 9.49
N LEU A 95 -7.00 9.60 10.40
CA LEU A 95 -7.95 8.52 10.13
C LEU A 95 -9.36 8.94 10.57
N PRO A 96 -10.08 9.75 9.78
CA PRO A 96 -11.39 10.32 10.19
C PRO A 96 -12.45 9.26 10.52
N THR A 97 -12.33 8.05 9.97
CA THR A 97 -13.25 6.94 10.24
C THR A 97 -12.84 6.07 11.44
N TYR A 98 -11.67 6.35 12.05
CA TYR A 98 -11.17 5.59 13.20
C TYR A 98 -12.10 5.71 14.41
N GLY A 99 -12.42 4.57 15.03
CA GLY A 99 -13.31 4.52 16.19
C GLY A 99 -14.82 4.54 15.86
N GLN A 100 -15.23 4.67 14.60
CA GLN A 100 -16.62 4.54 14.20
C GLN A 100 -17.15 3.11 14.37
N ASN A 101 -16.27 2.11 14.21
CA ASN A 101 -16.56 0.71 14.50
C ASN A 101 -16.06 0.38 15.92
N LYS A 102 -16.98 0.16 16.86
CA LYS A 102 -16.65 -0.18 18.27
C LYS A 102 -15.89 -1.50 18.44
N ASN A 103 -15.97 -2.39 17.44
CA ASN A 103 -15.30 -3.68 17.43
C ASN A 103 -13.97 -3.65 16.66
N ALA A 104 -13.56 -2.49 16.12
CA ALA A 104 -12.26 -2.37 15.46
C ALA A 104 -11.12 -2.44 16.48
N MET A 105 -10.04 -3.13 16.11
CA MET A 105 -8.81 -3.15 16.91
C MET A 105 -8.30 -1.73 17.14
N LYS A 106 -7.84 -1.46 18.36
CA LYS A 106 -7.17 -0.19 18.67
C LYS A 106 -5.82 -0.16 17.97
N ILE A 107 -5.66 0.77 17.05
CA ILE A 107 -4.43 0.96 16.30
C ILE A 107 -3.43 1.74 17.16
N ALA A 108 -2.29 1.16 17.45
CA ALA A 108 -1.15 1.83 18.09
C ALA A 108 -0.21 2.47 17.05
N GLY A 109 -0.17 1.90 15.85
CA GLY A 109 0.59 2.38 14.72
C GLY A 109 0.31 1.55 13.46
N PHE A 110 0.75 2.03 12.31
CA PHE A 110 0.74 1.30 11.05
C PHE A 110 1.75 1.89 10.07
N TYR A 111 2.15 1.10 9.09
CA TYR A 111 3.02 1.52 8.00
C TYR A 111 2.29 1.44 6.66
N LYS A 112 2.41 2.47 5.84
CA LYS A 112 1.81 2.50 4.51
C LYS A 112 2.88 2.73 3.45
N VAL A 113 3.03 1.76 2.57
CA VAL A 113 3.81 1.90 1.34
C VAL A 113 2.91 2.56 0.29
N SER A 114 3.32 3.71 -0.20
CA SER A 114 2.69 4.37 -1.34
C SER A 114 3.66 4.44 -2.51
N TYR A 115 3.14 4.76 -3.68
CA TYR A 115 3.91 4.79 -4.91
C TYR A 115 5.08 5.80 -4.85
N ASP A 116 4.84 6.96 -4.28
CA ASP A 116 5.72 8.13 -4.27
C ASP A 116 6.31 8.46 -2.89
N LYS A 117 5.61 8.13 -1.82
CA LYS A 117 6.02 8.37 -0.42
C LYS A 117 5.59 7.20 0.46
N ASN A 118 6.32 6.95 1.52
CA ASN A 118 5.90 6.03 2.57
C ASN A 118 5.46 6.81 3.80
N TYR A 119 4.52 6.24 4.54
CA TYR A 119 4.05 6.81 5.79
C TYR A 119 4.11 5.77 6.90
N ALA A 120 4.62 6.18 8.05
CA ALA A 120 4.43 5.48 9.31
C ALA A 120 3.61 6.37 10.23
N VAL A 121 2.65 5.80 10.93
CA VAL A 121 1.86 6.53 11.93
C VAL A 121 2.00 5.79 13.26
N ILE A 122 2.38 6.50 14.31
CA ILE A 122 2.63 5.92 15.64
C ILE A 122 2.03 6.82 16.70
N ARG A 123 1.33 6.22 17.63
CA ARG A 123 0.85 6.87 18.85
C ARG A 123 1.88 6.74 19.95
N THR A 124 2.31 7.88 20.50
CA THR A 124 3.32 7.91 21.57
C THR A 124 2.75 7.59 22.95
N ASP A 125 1.39 7.63 23.10
CA ASP A 125 0.68 7.24 24.33
C ASP A 125 0.27 5.76 24.35
N ALA A 126 0.43 5.04 23.23
CA ALA A 126 0.09 3.63 23.16
C ALA A 126 1.28 2.79 23.61
N THR A 127 1.07 1.95 24.63
CA THR A 127 2.04 0.93 25.01
C THR A 127 2.09 -0.15 23.93
N GLY A 128 3.30 -0.52 23.50
CA GLY A 128 3.51 -1.61 22.54
C GLY A 128 2.90 -2.92 23.05
N SER A 129 2.41 -3.74 22.13
CA SER A 129 1.82 -5.05 22.45
C SER A 129 2.85 -6.17 22.57
N GLY A 130 4.05 -5.98 22.06
CA GLY A 130 5.12 -6.98 22.00
C GLY A 130 6.08 -6.98 23.17
N ALA A 131 7.28 -7.48 22.94
CA ALA A 131 8.37 -7.54 23.92
C ALA A 131 8.92 -6.15 24.29
N ASN A 132 8.63 -5.13 23.47
CA ASN A 132 9.08 -3.76 23.71
C ASN A 132 7.99 -2.73 23.32
N GLU A 133 8.16 -1.48 23.76
CA GLU A 133 7.25 -0.37 23.47
C GLU A 133 7.19 0.01 21.98
N PHE A 134 8.22 -0.33 21.18
CA PHE A 134 8.32 -0.06 19.76
C PHE A 134 7.90 -1.25 18.89
N HIS A 135 7.30 -2.29 19.46
CA HIS A 135 6.90 -3.49 18.74
C HIS A 135 6.14 -3.16 17.44
N ASN A 136 5.09 -2.36 17.53
CA ASN A 136 4.28 -2.01 16.37
C ASN A 136 5.08 -1.25 15.30
N LEU A 137 6.00 -0.36 15.71
CA LEU A 137 6.88 0.36 14.79
C LEU A 137 7.77 -0.62 14.01
N TYR A 138 8.42 -1.52 14.71
CA TYR A 138 9.35 -2.48 14.10
C TYR A 138 8.61 -3.49 13.22
N HIS A 139 7.45 -3.95 13.68
CA HIS A 139 6.55 -4.84 12.94
C HIS A 139 6.15 -4.23 11.59
N GLU A 140 5.61 -3.01 11.62
CA GLU A 140 5.17 -2.33 10.41
C GLU A 140 6.33 -1.95 9.47
N TYR A 141 7.47 -1.55 10.04
CA TYR A 141 8.66 -1.27 9.25
C TYR A 141 9.19 -2.54 8.56
N ALA A 142 9.13 -3.69 9.25
CA ALA A 142 9.53 -4.98 8.68
C ALA A 142 8.66 -5.33 7.45
N HIS A 143 7.34 -5.15 7.52
CA HIS A 143 6.47 -5.31 6.35
C HIS A 143 6.92 -4.45 5.17
N GLY A 144 7.19 -3.16 5.40
CA GLY A 144 7.66 -2.25 4.35
C GLY A 144 8.96 -2.76 3.71
N LEU A 145 9.92 -3.17 4.53
CA LEU A 145 11.22 -3.65 4.10
C LEU A 145 11.14 -4.98 3.33
N PHE A 146 10.37 -5.93 3.82
CA PHE A 146 10.22 -7.20 3.12
C PHE A 146 9.48 -7.03 1.79
N ARG A 147 8.47 -6.17 1.71
CA ARG A 147 7.77 -5.84 0.45
C ARG A 147 8.64 -5.11 -0.57
N LEU A 148 9.62 -4.32 -0.11
CA LEU A 148 10.62 -3.71 -1.01
C LEU A 148 11.43 -4.78 -1.76
N ASN A 149 11.75 -5.89 -1.09
CA ASN A 149 12.68 -6.92 -1.60
C ASN A 149 11.98 -8.16 -2.15
N TYR A 150 10.77 -8.48 -1.66
CA TYR A 150 10.03 -9.69 -2.02
C TYR A 150 8.64 -9.35 -2.54
N ARG A 151 8.27 -9.95 -3.65
CA ARG A 151 6.92 -9.81 -4.19
C ARG A 151 5.98 -10.84 -3.53
N GLY A 152 5.17 -10.36 -2.58
CA GLY A 152 4.09 -11.16 -2.01
C GLY A 152 4.56 -12.36 -1.20
N LEU A 153 5.06 -12.16 -0.01
CA LEU A 153 5.26 -13.25 0.94
C LEU A 153 3.91 -13.92 1.26
N PRO A 154 3.86 -15.24 1.46
CA PRO A 154 2.69 -15.89 2.07
C PRO A 154 2.33 -15.23 3.39
N LEU A 155 1.02 -15.10 3.66
CA LEU A 155 0.52 -14.30 4.77
C LEU A 155 1.16 -14.67 6.11
N TRP A 156 1.26 -15.98 6.42
CA TRP A 156 1.88 -16.44 7.67
C TRP A 156 3.35 -16.04 7.78
N LEU A 157 4.08 -16.02 6.66
CA LEU A 157 5.50 -15.68 6.65
C LEU A 157 5.71 -14.16 6.73
N ASP A 158 4.88 -13.36 6.06
CA ASP A 158 4.89 -11.89 6.15
C ASP A 158 4.62 -11.45 7.59
N GLU A 159 3.55 -11.98 8.21
CA GLU A 159 3.20 -11.67 9.60
C GLU A 159 4.21 -12.26 10.60
N GLY A 160 4.64 -13.50 10.38
CA GLY A 160 5.62 -14.15 11.27
C GLY A 160 6.98 -13.46 11.28
N LEU A 161 7.45 -12.96 10.14
CA LEU A 161 8.65 -12.13 10.06
C LEU A 161 8.43 -10.77 10.72
N ALA A 162 7.29 -10.13 10.50
CA ALA A 162 6.97 -8.86 11.12
C ALA A 162 6.91 -8.98 12.65
N GLU A 163 6.26 -10.02 13.19
CA GLU A 163 6.23 -10.33 14.62
C GLU A 163 7.63 -10.65 15.17
N TYR A 164 8.43 -11.42 14.44
CA TYR A 164 9.79 -11.78 14.86
C TYR A 164 10.70 -10.56 15.00
N TRP A 165 10.62 -9.63 14.04
CA TRP A 165 11.37 -8.36 14.08
C TRP A 165 10.71 -7.34 15.00
N GLY A 166 9.38 -7.33 15.10
CA GLY A 166 8.61 -6.48 16.00
C GLY A 166 9.00 -6.68 17.48
N ASN A 167 9.27 -7.91 17.84
CA ASN A 167 9.71 -8.25 19.20
C ASN A 167 11.19 -7.93 19.49
N SER A 168 11.94 -7.37 18.54
CA SER A 168 13.33 -6.99 18.76
C SER A 168 13.46 -5.88 19.79
N GLN A 169 14.59 -5.87 20.51
CA GLN A 169 14.95 -4.81 21.46
C GLN A 169 16.28 -4.20 21.04
N ILE A 170 16.39 -2.88 21.15
CA ILE A 170 17.62 -2.16 20.84
C ILE A 170 18.11 -1.49 22.12
N GLU A 171 19.26 -1.93 22.62
CA GLU A 171 19.90 -1.42 23.83
C GLU A 171 21.41 -1.38 23.64
N ASN A 172 22.05 -0.33 24.15
CA ASN A 172 23.52 -0.24 24.23
C ASN A 172 24.26 -0.52 22.92
N LYS A 173 23.71 -0.08 21.77
CA LYS A 173 24.24 -0.33 20.42
C LYS A 173 24.18 -1.80 19.99
N GLU A 174 23.29 -2.57 20.55
CA GLU A 174 22.99 -3.93 20.16
C GLU A 174 21.50 -4.08 19.88
N GLY A 175 21.17 -4.74 18.78
CA GLY A 175 19.85 -5.25 18.46
C GLY A 175 19.71 -6.71 18.92
N ARG A 176 18.72 -6.99 19.79
CA ARG A 176 18.36 -8.34 20.19
C ARG A 176 17.16 -8.77 19.36
N VAL A 177 17.37 -9.61 18.37
CA VAL A 177 16.38 -10.01 17.38
C VAL A 177 15.77 -11.37 17.72
N GLY A 178 14.44 -11.50 17.61
CA GLY A 178 13.74 -12.72 18.01
C GLY A 178 13.52 -12.81 19.52
N MET A 179 13.41 -11.69 20.19
CA MET A 179 12.97 -11.67 21.59
C MET A 179 11.53 -12.18 21.72
N VAL A 180 11.18 -12.62 22.90
CA VAL A 180 9.92 -13.31 23.19
C VAL A 180 8.95 -12.37 23.91
N ASP A 181 7.71 -12.28 23.44
CA ASP A 181 6.61 -11.77 24.24
C ASP A 181 6.03 -12.91 25.12
N ALA A 182 6.22 -12.80 26.43
CA ALA A 182 5.75 -13.80 27.38
C ALA A 182 4.22 -14.00 27.34
N ARG A 183 3.45 -12.99 26.89
CA ARG A 183 1.99 -13.10 26.73
C ARG A 183 1.66 -13.98 25.51
N GLN A 184 2.39 -13.78 24.41
CA GLN A 184 2.24 -14.55 23.16
C GLN A 184 2.60 -16.03 23.39
N VAL A 185 3.71 -16.31 24.07
CA VAL A 185 4.08 -17.69 24.43
C VAL A 185 3.04 -18.34 25.33
N ARG A 186 2.57 -17.63 26.34
CA ARG A 186 1.51 -18.14 27.24
C ARG A 186 0.22 -18.43 26.46
N TYR A 187 -0.13 -17.60 25.52
CA TYR A 187 -1.28 -17.80 24.65
C TYR A 187 -1.12 -19.07 23.78
N LEU A 188 0.07 -19.31 23.19
CA LEU A 188 0.38 -20.54 22.44
C LEU A 188 0.25 -21.78 23.32
N GLN A 189 0.76 -21.73 24.56
CA GLN A 189 0.70 -22.87 25.52
C GLN A 189 -0.72 -23.20 26.00
N GLN A 190 -1.64 -22.25 25.93
CA GLN A 190 -3.04 -22.41 26.36
C GLN A 190 -3.98 -22.79 25.22
N ASN A 191 -3.52 -22.69 23.99
CA ASN A 191 -4.34 -22.94 22.79
C ASN A 191 -3.73 -24.03 21.93
N ARG A 192 -4.58 -24.76 21.20
CA ARG A 192 -4.12 -25.73 20.22
C ARG A 192 -3.55 -24.99 19.00
N LEU A 193 -2.36 -25.38 18.57
CA LEU A 193 -1.75 -24.87 17.35
C LEU A 193 -2.54 -25.30 16.10
N LEU A 194 -2.52 -24.47 15.07
CA LEU A 194 -3.01 -24.81 13.75
C LEU A 194 -2.04 -25.83 13.11
N PRO A 195 -2.51 -26.85 12.37
CA PRO A 195 -1.60 -27.63 11.56
C PRO A 195 -0.83 -26.72 10.58
N ILE A 196 0.47 -26.96 10.41
CA ILE A 196 1.31 -26.16 9.49
C ILE A 196 0.73 -26.14 8.07
N ALA A 197 0.08 -27.24 7.64
CA ALA A 197 -0.63 -27.30 6.37
C ALA A 197 -1.77 -26.26 6.28
N THR A 198 -2.44 -25.97 7.39
CA THR A 198 -3.45 -24.91 7.47
C THR A 198 -2.77 -23.54 7.48
N LEU A 199 -1.73 -23.38 8.30
CA LEU A 199 -1.02 -22.11 8.44
C LEU A 199 -0.47 -21.59 7.09
N VAL A 200 0.16 -22.48 6.29
CA VAL A 200 0.77 -22.09 5.01
C VAL A 200 -0.25 -21.79 3.90
N THR A 201 -1.50 -22.22 4.06
CA THR A 201 -2.59 -22.00 3.08
C THR A 201 -3.50 -20.83 3.44
N LEU A 202 -3.32 -20.21 4.62
CA LEU A 202 -4.17 -19.10 5.04
C LEU A 202 -3.98 -17.86 4.14
N GLU A 203 -5.10 -17.32 3.71
CA GLU A 203 -5.19 -16.07 2.94
C GLU A 203 -5.84 -14.96 3.78
N GLY A 204 -5.65 -13.71 3.37
CA GLY A 204 -6.21 -12.55 4.07
C GLY A 204 -7.74 -12.50 4.15
N SER A 205 -8.45 -13.27 3.31
CA SER A 205 -9.91 -13.44 3.35
C SER A 205 -10.38 -14.48 4.38
N SER A 206 -9.47 -15.25 4.98
CA SER A 206 -9.82 -16.31 5.92
C SER A 206 -10.48 -15.77 7.20
N PRO A 207 -11.56 -16.39 7.71
CA PRO A 207 -12.11 -16.09 9.02
C PRO A 207 -11.10 -16.25 10.16
N LEU A 208 -10.16 -17.19 10.04
CA LEU A 208 -9.07 -17.41 11.02
C LEU A 208 -8.12 -16.21 11.12
N TYR A 209 -8.07 -15.36 10.12
CA TYR A 209 -7.28 -14.13 10.12
C TYR A 209 -8.11 -12.90 10.57
N ASN A 210 -9.41 -12.86 10.23
CA ASN A 210 -10.24 -11.67 10.34
C ASN A 210 -11.12 -11.60 11.62
N THR A 211 -11.15 -12.64 12.45
CA THR A 211 -11.94 -12.63 13.69
C THR A 211 -11.03 -12.42 14.90
N GLN A 212 -11.44 -11.57 15.85
CA GLN A 212 -10.65 -11.25 17.05
C GLN A 212 -10.28 -12.50 17.87
N ASP A 213 -11.13 -13.52 17.90
CA ASP A 213 -10.91 -14.73 18.68
C ASP A 213 -9.85 -15.66 18.04
N HIS A 214 -9.67 -15.61 16.73
CA HIS A 214 -8.76 -16.51 16.00
C HIS A 214 -7.51 -15.83 15.43
N ALA A 215 -7.53 -14.52 15.24
CA ALA A 215 -6.36 -13.77 14.78
C ALA A 215 -5.17 -13.94 15.73
N GLY A 216 -5.43 -14.03 17.04
CA GLY A 216 -4.40 -14.21 18.06
C GLY A 216 -3.54 -15.46 17.85
N ILE A 217 -4.15 -16.63 17.55
CA ILE A 217 -3.38 -17.88 17.34
C ILE A 217 -2.59 -17.82 16.03
N PHE A 218 -3.16 -17.24 14.96
CA PHE A 218 -2.48 -17.09 13.68
C PHE A 218 -1.19 -16.26 13.80
N TYR A 219 -1.25 -15.08 14.43
CA TYR A 219 -0.08 -14.21 14.63
C TYR A 219 0.97 -14.88 15.53
N ALA A 220 0.52 -15.45 16.66
CA ALA A 220 1.42 -16.09 17.60
C ALA A 220 2.11 -17.32 16.99
N GLU A 221 1.42 -18.12 16.21
CA GLU A 221 1.98 -19.30 15.57
C GLU A 221 2.85 -18.96 14.35
N SER A 222 2.50 -17.93 13.60
CA SER A 222 3.34 -17.37 12.52
C SER A 222 4.70 -16.93 13.09
N TRP A 223 4.69 -16.20 14.22
CA TRP A 223 5.90 -15.87 14.96
C TRP A 223 6.65 -17.12 15.42
N LEU A 224 5.96 -18.09 16.03
CA LEU A 224 6.58 -19.33 16.54
C LEU A 224 7.30 -20.09 15.44
N ALA A 225 6.66 -20.25 14.27
CA ALA A 225 7.23 -20.94 13.13
C ALA A 225 8.50 -20.22 12.60
N VAL A 226 8.43 -18.91 12.43
CA VAL A 226 9.60 -18.12 12.01
C VAL A 226 10.70 -18.20 13.06
N HIS A 227 10.36 -18.03 14.33
CA HIS A 227 11.33 -18.12 15.43
C HIS A 227 11.99 -19.51 15.49
N TYR A 228 11.22 -20.57 15.31
CA TYR A 228 11.71 -21.95 15.27
C TYR A 228 12.73 -22.16 14.14
N PHE A 229 12.39 -21.75 12.91
CA PHE A 229 13.29 -21.89 11.76
C PHE A 229 14.55 -21.03 11.86
N GLN A 230 14.48 -19.87 12.52
CA GLN A 230 15.60 -18.93 12.64
C GLN A 230 16.51 -19.21 13.84
N ASN A 231 15.99 -19.80 14.93
CA ASN A 231 16.72 -19.87 16.20
C ASN A 231 16.84 -21.29 16.79
N ALA A 232 16.03 -22.27 16.35
CA ALA A 232 16.16 -23.62 16.89
C ALA A 232 17.49 -24.26 16.48
N GLU A 233 18.09 -24.98 17.42
CA GLU A 233 19.36 -25.65 17.24
C GLU A 233 19.35 -26.57 16.02
N GLY A 234 20.37 -26.46 15.18
CA GLY A 234 20.53 -27.24 13.94
C GLY A 234 19.60 -26.83 12.79
N LEU A 235 18.77 -25.78 12.93
CA LEU A 235 17.90 -25.28 11.85
C LEU A 235 18.36 -23.94 11.27
N ARG A 236 18.96 -23.08 12.08
CA ARG A 236 19.37 -21.72 11.72
C ARG A 236 20.11 -21.64 10.38
N ASP A 237 21.09 -22.51 10.18
CA ASP A 237 21.95 -22.47 8.98
C ASP A 237 21.37 -23.24 7.79
N LYS A 238 20.21 -23.89 7.95
CA LYS A 238 19.59 -24.67 6.88
C LYS A 238 18.85 -23.83 5.85
N GLY A 239 18.55 -22.56 6.16
CA GLY A 239 17.86 -21.64 5.27
C GLY A 239 16.46 -22.12 4.84
N LEU A 240 15.70 -22.74 5.76
CA LEU A 240 14.43 -23.44 5.45
C LEU A 240 13.37 -22.49 4.90
N LEU A 241 13.30 -21.24 5.40
CA LEU A 241 12.38 -20.24 4.87
C LEU A 241 12.71 -19.87 3.42
N ASN A 242 14.01 -19.74 3.08
CA ASN A 242 14.44 -19.51 1.69
C ASN A 242 14.15 -20.72 0.78
N LYS A 243 14.27 -21.95 1.31
CA LYS A 243 13.87 -23.15 0.57
C LYS A 243 12.38 -23.18 0.30
N PHE A 244 11.56 -22.78 1.28
CA PHE A 244 10.13 -22.66 1.11
C PHE A 244 9.76 -21.64 0.04
N LEU A 245 10.32 -20.44 0.09
CA LEU A 245 10.14 -19.42 -0.95
C LEU A 245 10.62 -19.90 -2.33
N GLY A 246 11.71 -20.67 -2.37
CA GLY A 246 12.20 -21.31 -3.61
C GLY A 246 11.24 -22.38 -4.13
N ALA A 247 10.67 -23.20 -3.26
CA ALA A 247 9.70 -24.23 -3.64
C ALA A 247 8.40 -23.59 -4.19
N LEU A 248 7.92 -22.51 -3.60
CA LEU A 248 6.77 -21.72 -4.12
C LEU A 248 6.99 -21.19 -5.55
N GLN A 249 8.22 -21.14 -6.05
CA GLN A 249 8.49 -20.77 -7.44
C GLN A 249 8.26 -21.94 -8.42
N THR A 250 8.15 -23.16 -7.92
CA THR A 250 8.04 -24.38 -8.73
C THR A 250 6.68 -25.07 -8.60
N THR A 251 5.89 -24.73 -7.58
CA THR A 251 4.53 -25.28 -7.37
C THR A 251 3.57 -24.17 -6.92
N ASP A 252 2.30 -24.30 -7.32
CA ASP A 252 1.21 -23.45 -6.86
C ASP A 252 0.55 -23.96 -5.58
N ASP A 253 0.92 -25.17 -5.13
CA ASP A 253 0.44 -25.76 -3.89
C ASP A 253 1.38 -25.41 -2.72
N PRO A 254 0.97 -24.53 -1.78
CA PRO A 254 1.80 -24.16 -0.63
C PRO A 254 2.07 -25.32 0.33
N ILE A 255 1.21 -26.34 0.36
CA ILE A 255 1.44 -27.55 1.16
C ILE A 255 2.57 -28.38 0.55
N GLU A 256 2.59 -28.53 -0.77
CA GLU A 256 3.67 -29.23 -1.47
C GLU A 256 4.99 -28.48 -1.33
N ALA A 257 4.97 -27.13 -1.46
CA ALA A 257 6.14 -26.30 -1.20
C ALA A 257 6.66 -26.47 0.25
N ALA A 258 5.76 -26.55 1.23
CA ALA A 258 6.12 -26.77 2.63
C ALA A 258 6.76 -28.16 2.83
N LYS A 259 6.24 -29.23 2.20
CA LYS A 259 6.84 -30.56 2.25
C LYS A 259 8.25 -30.58 1.65
N GLN A 260 8.45 -29.92 0.51
CA GLN A 260 9.77 -29.81 -0.13
C GLN A 260 10.80 -29.08 0.75
N ALA A 261 10.35 -28.04 1.45
CA ALA A 261 11.24 -27.22 2.28
C ALA A 261 11.47 -27.78 3.68
N PHE A 262 10.43 -28.27 4.31
CA PHE A 262 10.40 -28.62 5.73
C PHE A 262 10.36 -30.13 5.96
N GLY A 263 10.01 -30.93 4.95
CA GLY A 263 9.88 -32.38 5.04
C GLY A 263 8.50 -32.82 5.55
N ASP A 264 8.50 -33.77 6.52
CA ASP A 264 7.27 -34.32 7.10
C ASP A 264 6.55 -33.27 7.95
N LEU A 265 5.40 -32.77 7.46
CA LEU A 265 4.64 -31.70 8.11
C LEU A 265 4.06 -32.11 9.46
N LYS A 266 3.71 -33.40 9.65
CA LYS A 266 3.22 -33.88 10.94
C LYS A 266 4.33 -33.86 11.99
N LYS A 267 5.54 -34.26 11.64
CA LYS A 267 6.70 -34.14 12.54
C LYS A 267 7.03 -32.68 12.84
N LEU A 268 6.79 -31.79 11.88
CA LEU A 268 6.96 -30.35 12.10
C LEU A 268 5.92 -29.81 13.08
N ASP A 269 4.63 -30.21 12.96
CA ASP A 269 3.58 -29.87 13.91
C ASP A 269 3.96 -30.29 15.33
N ASP A 270 4.39 -31.56 15.50
CA ASP A 270 4.84 -32.09 16.81
C ASP A 270 6.05 -31.29 17.35
N SER A 271 6.97 -30.90 16.47
CA SER A 271 8.16 -30.12 16.85
C SER A 271 7.81 -28.67 17.25
N LEU A 272 6.87 -28.03 16.56
CA LEU A 272 6.39 -26.68 16.89
C LEU A 272 5.62 -26.69 18.21
N ASP A 273 4.77 -27.69 18.43
CA ASP A 273 4.08 -27.87 19.71
C ASP A 273 5.07 -28.03 20.85
N GLN A 274 6.05 -28.92 20.72
CA GLN A 274 7.12 -29.08 21.71
C GLN A 274 7.93 -27.78 21.91
N TYR A 275 8.18 -27.03 20.82
CA TYR A 275 8.93 -25.78 20.86
C TYR A 275 8.16 -24.69 21.62
N SER A 276 6.83 -24.63 21.46
CA SER A 276 5.97 -23.65 22.15
C SER A 276 6.00 -23.80 23.69
N HIS A 277 6.34 -25.01 24.19
CA HIS A 277 6.41 -25.32 25.63
C HIS A 277 7.80 -25.11 26.25
N ARG A 278 8.77 -24.57 25.48
CA ARG A 278 10.10 -24.27 26.04
C ARG A 278 10.05 -23.16 27.09
N GLN A 279 10.93 -23.27 28.07
CA GLN A 279 11.12 -22.24 29.11
C GLN A 279 12.10 -21.14 28.67
N ILE A 280 13.00 -21.46 27.73
CA ILE A 280 14.06 -20.58 27.25
C ILE A 280 14.03 -20.55 25.72
N TYR A 281 13.97 -19.34 25.19
CA TYR A 281 14.06 -19.05 23.77
C TYR A 281 15.34 -18.28 23.50
N VAL A 282 16.05 -18.67 22.45
CA VAL A 282 17.31 -18.04 22.06
C VAL A 282 17.02 -16.89 21.11
N TYR A 283 17.67 -15.76 21.30
CA TYR A 283 17.60 -14.62 20.41
C TYR A 283 18.96 -14.36 19.74
N GLN A 284 19.00 -13.54 18.69
CA GLN A 284 20.21 -13.15 17.99
C GLN A 284 20.67 -11.77 18.43
N ILE A 285 21.98 -11.57 18.55
CA ILE A 285 22.58 -10.26 18.81
C ILE A 285 23.12 -9.69 17.50
N VAL A 286 22.68 -8.49 17.16
CA VAL A 286 23.14 -7.73 16.00
C VAL A 286 23.84 -6.46 16.49
N PRO A 287 25.16 -6.32 16.34
CA PRO A 287 25.86 -5.11 16.74
C PRO A 287 25.40 -3.92 15.89
N LEU A 288 24.99 -2.80 16.51
CA LEU A 288 24.60 -1.58 15.81
C LEU A 288 25.78 -0.61 15.74
N LYS A 289 26.29 -0.40 14.52
CA LYS A 289 27.39 0.53 14.24
C LYS A 289 26.89 1.90 13.77
N LEU A 290 25.81 2.40 14.38
CA LEU A 290 25.26 3.70 14.03
C LEU A 290 25.99 4.82 14.79
N ASN A 291 26.64 5.69 14.03
CA ASN A 291 27.32 6.86 14.59
C ASN A 291 26.48 8.14 14.42
N ILE A 292 25.25 8.09 14.90
CA ILE A 292 24.29 9.19 14.83
C ILE A 292 23.83 9.56 16.24
N SER A 293 23.56 10.84 16.47
CA SER A 293 22.99 11.35 17.72
C SER A 293 21.64 12.01 17.42
N GLU A 294 20.62 11.65 18.16
CA GLU A 294 19.29 12.26 18.01
C GLU A 294 19.28 13.77 18.25
N LYS A 295 20.27 14.28 19.02
CA LYS A 295 20.44 15.71 19.31
C LYS A 295 20.87 16.50 18.08
N ASP A 296 21.52 15.83 17.11
CA ASP A 296 22.02 16.45 15.89
C ASP A 296 20.96 16.51 14.78
N PHE A 297 19.76 15.91 14.99
CA PHE A 297 18.68 15.98 14.01
C PHE A 297 18.13 17.40 13.93
N PRO A 298 18.16 18.04 12.76
CA PRO A 298 17.52 19.33 12.55
C PRO A 298 16.05 19.30 12.97
N LEU A 299 15.64 20.32 13.71
CA LEU A 299 14.28 20.50 14.20
C LEU A 299 13.77 21.88 13.85
N ARG A 300 12.53 21.98 13.39
CA ARG A 300 11.81 23.22 13.24
C ARG A 300 10.34 23.07 13.63
N ALA A 301 9.74 24.16 14.08
CA ALA A 301 8.29 24.22 14.21
C ALA A 301 7.66 24.37 12.81
N LEU A 302 6.55 23.67 12.58
CA LEU A 302 5.71 23.91 11.42
C LEU A 302 4.76 25.08 11.70
N SER A 303 4.52 25.89 10.69
CA SER A 303 3.42 26.86 10.75
C SER A 303 2.08 26.13 10.82
N PRO A 304 1.00 26.76 11.29
CA PRO A 304 -0.32 26.14 11.27
C PRO A 304 -0.76 25.66 9.87
N ALA A 305 -0.41 26.40 8.82
CA ALA A 305 -0.68 26.01 7.43
C ALA A 305 0.09 24.74 7.05
N GLU A 306 1.40 24.67 7.35
CA GLU A 306 2.20 23.47 7.06
C GLU A 306 1.69 22.22 7.80
N GLY A 307 1.23 22.36 9.03
CA GLY A 307 0.63 21.26 9.79
C GLY A 307 -0.64 20.71 9.11
N LEU A 308 -1.51 21.58 8.58
CA LEU A 308 -2.70 21.18 7.83
C LEU A 308 -2.33 20.54 6.49
N ILE A 309 -1.33 21.08 5.78
CA ILE A 309 -0.84 20.53 4.51
C ILE A 309 -0.28 19.12 4.71
N ALA A 310 0.50 18.90 5.76
CA ALA A 310 1.05 17.57 6.05
C ALA A 310 -0.04 16.52 6.31
N GLN A 311 -1.09 16.90 7.04
CA GLN A 311 -2.26 16.04 7.27
C GLN A 311 -3.03 15.77 5.96
N ALA A 312 -3.25 16.81 5.16
CA ALA A 312 -3.94 16.70 3.87
C ALA A 312 -3.16 15.81 2.88
N ASP A 313 -1.83 15.94 2.82
CA ASP A 313 -0.95 15.13 1.98
C ASP A 313 -1.08 13.63 2.33
N PHE A 314 -1.15 13.30 3.61
CA PHE A 314 -1.43 11.95 4.07
C PHE A 314 -2.84 11.48 3.69
N LEU A 315 -3.87 12.30 3.92
CA LEU A 315 -5.27 11.98 3.64
C LEU A 315 -5.52 11.74 2.14
N LEU A 316 -4.89 12.51 1.25
CA LEU A 316 -4.96 12.30 -0.20
C LEU A 316 -4.49 10.90 -0.60
N ARG A 317 -3.40 10.40 0.02
CA ARG A 317 -2.86 9.07 -0.25
C ARG A 317 -3.62 7.95 0.44
N ASN A 318 -4.54 8.30 1.34
CA ASN A 318 -5.47 7.38 2.02
C ASN A 318 -6.90 7.46 1.49
N ASN A 319 -7.11 8.03 0.29
CA ASN A 319 -8.40 8.17 -0.39
C ASN A 319 -9.44 9.04 0.36
N HIS A 320 -8.99 9.88 1.30
CA HIS A 320 -9.82 10.85 2.03
C HIS A 320 -9.75 12.23 1.36
N GLN A 321 -10.12 12.27 0.06
CA GLN A 321 -9.97 13.49 -0.75
C GLN A 321 -10.86 14.64 -0.25
N GLY A 322 -12.05 14.35 0.31
CA GLY A 322 -12.98 15.36 0.82
C GLY A 322 -12.43 16.09 2.04
N GLU A 323 -11.89 15.35 2.99
CA GLU A 323 -11.27 15.90 4.20
C GLU A 323 -9.96 16.62 3.85
N ALA A 324 -9.18 16.05 2.93
CA ALA A 324 -7.91 16.65 2.50
C ALA A 324 -8.09 18.02 1.85
N ILE A 325 -9.06 18.17 0.92
CA ILE A 325 -9.25 19.47 0.25
C ILE A 325 -9.76 20.54 1.22
N ALA A 326 -10.56 20.18 2.22
CA ALA A 326 -10.98 21.12 3.25
C ALA A 326 -9.76 21.66 4.04
N LEU A 327 -8.84 20.78 4.44
CA LEU A 327 -7.61 21.20 5.13
C LEU A 327 -6.69 22.05 4.24
N LEU A 328 -6.64 21.77 2.93
CA LEU A 328 -5.82 22.57 1.99
C LEU A 328 -6.40 23.98 1.81
N HIS A 329 -7.73 24.14 1.72
CA HIS A 329 -8.36 25.46 1.67
C HIS A 329 -8.16 26.25 2.98
N ASP A 330 -8.23 25.56 4.15
CA ASP A 330 -7.93 26.21 5.43
C ASP A 330 -6.44 26.64 5.49
N ALA A 331 -5.52 25.82 4.99
CA ALA A 331 -4.11 26.16 4.90
C ALA A 331 -3.85 27.33 3.98
N GLU A 332 -4.49 27.36 2.79
CA GLU A 332 -4.42 28.47 1.84
C GLU A 332 -4.92 29.78 2.45
N GLY A 333 -6.03 29.72 3.20
CA GLY A 333 -6.56 30.87 3.93
C GLY A 333 -5.65 31.40 5.03
N LEU A 334 -4.74 30.56 5.55
CA LEU A 334 -3.73 30.96 6.55
C LEU A 334 -2.46 31.52 5.90
N ASP A 335 -1.97 30.84 4.89
CA ASP A 335 -0.78 31.22 4.14
C ASP A 335 -0.83 30.58 2.74
N ALA A 336 -1.24 31.34 1.76
CA ALA A 336 -1.31 30.91 0.36
C ALA A 336 0.07 30.59 -0.26
N LYS A 337 1.18 30.88 0.44
CA LYS A 337 2.54 30.56 0.02
C LYS A 337 3.20 29.50 0.90
N ALA A 338 2.41 28.83 1.75
CA ALA A 338 2.94 27.82 2.64
C ALA A 338 3.64 26.70 1.85
N PRO A 339 4.83 26.24 2.28
CA PRO A 339 5.53 25.15 1.64
C PRO A 339 4.65 23.87 1.52
N GLY A 340 4.64 23.25 0.34
CA GLY A 340 3.88 22.03 0.06
C GLY A 340 2.40 22.23 -0.26
N LEU A 341 1.86 23.46 -0.18
CA LEU A 341 0.45 23.73 -0.50
C LEU A 341 0.14 23.39 -1.96
N HIS A 342 0.89 23.99 -2.88
CA HIS A 342 0.67 23.79 -4.31
C HIS A 342 1.00 22.37 -4.77
N ASP A 343 1.96 21.69 -4.13
CA ASP A 343 2.23 20.25 -4.37
C ASP A 343 1.02 19.40 -4.03
N SER A 344 0.38 19.65 -2.89
CA SER A 344 -0.78 18.89 -2.41
C SER A 344 -2.05 19.20 -3.21
N LEU A 345 -2.27 20.48 -3.58
CA LEU A 345 -3.37 20.89 -4.47
C LEU A 345 -3.21 20.28 -5.86
N ALA A 346 -1.99 20.32 -6.42
CA ALA A 346 -1.69 19.69 -7.71
C ALA A 346 -1.98 18.20 -7.69
N TYR A 347 -1.55 17.51 -6.63
CA TYR A 347 -1.82 16.08 -6.47
C TYR A 347 -3.31 15.79 -6.31
N PHE A 348 -4.06 16.60 -5.56
CA PHE A 348 -5.52 16.50 -5.45
C PHE A 348 -6.20 16.59 -6.82
N HIS A 349 -5.88 17.63 -7.62
CA HIS A 349 -6.42 17.81 -8.96
C HIS A 349 -6.01 16.68 -9.92
N PHE A 350 -4.75 16.20 -9.80
CA PHE A 350 -4.27 15.04 -10.56
C PHE A 350 -5.07 13.77 -10.27
N LEU A 351 -5.38 13.48 -9.01
CA LEU A 351 -6.22 12.32 -8.62
C LEU A 351 -7.61 12.38 -9.25
N ARG A 352 -8.18 13.57 -9.39
CA ARG A 352 -9.49 13.82 -9.99
C ARG A 352 -9.46 13.92 -11.52
N SER A 353 -8.30 13.76 -12.14
CA SER A 353 -8.09 13.97 -13.58
C SER A 353 -8.42 15.40 -14.05
N ASP A 354 -8.41 16.36 -13.14
CA ASP A 354 -8.52 17.79 -13.44
C ASP A 354 -7.12 18.32 -13.82
N PHE A 355 -6.69 17.95 -15.02
CA PHE A 355 -5.33 18.21 -15.49
C PHE A 355 -5.04 19.68 -15.78
N GLU A 356 -6.07 20.52 -15.95
CA GLU A 356 -5.88 21.95 -16.15
C GLU A 356 -5.45 22.63 -14.84
N ASN A 357 -6.19 22.40 -13.76
CA ASN A 357 -5.84 22.96 -12.46
C ASN A 357 -4.60 22.27 -11.89
N ALA A 358 -4.44 20.94 -12.04
CA ALA A 358 -3.19 20.26 -11.67
C ALA A 358 -1.96 20.90 -12.31
N GLY A 359 -2.02 21.26 -13.59
CA GLY A 359 -0.91 21.91 -14.29
C GLY A 359 -0.55 23.27 -13.70
N LYS A 360 -1.56 24.11 -13.42
CA LYS A 360 -1.36 25.43 -12.78
C LYS A 360 -0.71 25.29 -11.40
N GLU A 361 -1.18 24.34 -10.61
CA GLU A 361 -0.65 24.10 -9.27
C GLU A 361 0.78 23.53 -9.32
N PHE A 362 1.09 22.61 -10.26
CA PHE A 362 2.47 22.14 -10.45
C PHE A 362 3.42 23.26 -10.88
N ASP A 363 2.97 24.22 -11.68
CA ASP A 363 3.79 25.39 -12.06
C ASP A 363 4.09 26.26 -10.84
N GLN A 364 3.12 26.48 -9.96
CA GLN A 364 3.31 27.21 -8.70
C GLN A 364 4.23 26.46 -7.73
N ALA A 365 4.07 25.14 -7.62
CA ALA A 365 4.93 24.27 -6.81
C ALA A 365 6.39 24.38 -7.26
N LEU A 366 6.66 24.29 -8.57
CA LEU A 366 8.02 24.44 -9.11
C LEU A 366 8.58 25.87 -9.03
N ALA A 367 7.72 26.88 -9.08
CA ALA A 367 8.15 28.25 -8.84
C ALA A 367 8.62 28.45 -7.39
N ALA A 368 7.97 27.78 -6.43
CA ALA A 368 8.35 27.81 -5.02
C ALA A 368 9.55 26.88 -4.71
N ASN A 369 9.57 25.68 -5.28
CA ASN A 369 10.66 24.70 -5.12
C ASN A 369 11.02 24.03 -6.46
N PRO A 370 11.99 24.55 -7.22
CA PRO A 370 12.39 23.98 -8.51
C PRO A 370 13.13 22.63 -8.40
N ASN A 371 13.40 22.16 -7.18
CA ASN A 371 14.15 20.93 -6.93
C ASN A 371 13.26 19.81 -6.34
N ASP A 372 11.97 19.80 -6.63
CA ASP A 372 11.07 18.76 -6.20
C ASP A 372 10.95 17.64 -7.24
N ALA A 373 11.58 16.50 -6.96
CA ALA A 373 11.56 15.33 -7.84
C ALA A 373 10.14 14.74 -8.03
N LEU A 374 9.28 14.83 -7.01
CA LEU A 374 7.91 14.31 -7.06
C LEU A 374 7.04 15.13 -8.01
N VAL A 375 7.18 16.45 -7.98
CA VAL A 375 6.44 17.35 -8.88
C VAL A 375 6.78 17.05 -10.35
N TYR A 376 8.05 16.85 -10.66
CA TYR A 376 8.45 16.46 -12.03
C TYR A 376 7.90 15.09 -12.41
N LEU A 377 7.91 14.09 -11.52
CA LEU A 377 7.27 12.80 -11.79
C LEU A 377 5.78 13.00 -12.13
N TYR A 378 5.03 13.72 -11.28
CA TYR A 378 3.60 13.90 -11.48
C TYR A 378 3.26 14.75 -12.70
N ARG A 379 4.09 15.70 -13.09
CA ARG A 379 3.95 16.40 -14.39
C ARG A 379 4.07 15.42 -15.56
N ALA A 380 5.06 14.53 -15.54
CA ALA A 380 5.19 13.50 -16.56
C ALA A 380 3.95 12.58 -16.60
N LEU A 381 3.49 12.11 -15.43
CA LEU A 381 2.30 11.27 -15.32
C LEU A 381 1.01 11.98 -15.72
N MET A 382 0.90 13.29 -15.48
CA MET A 382 -0.22 14.11 -15.92
C MET A 382 -0.31 14.16 -17.45
N VAL A 383 0.81 14.44 -18.13
CA VAL A 383 0.86 14.44 -19.61
C VAL A 383 0.53 13.05 -20.13
N LEU A 384 1.10 12.00 -19.54
CA LEU A 384 0.85 10.61 -19.91
C LEU A 384 -0.64 10.23 -19.77
N ARG A 385 -1.27 10.56 -18.65
CA ARG A 385 -2.70 10.25 -18.41
C ARG A 385 -3.64 11.06 -19.30
N LYS A 386 -3.29 12.31 -19.61
CA LYS A 386 -4.10 13.21 -20.45
C LYS A 386 -4.03 12.85 -21.93
N LYS A 387 -2.86 12.49 -22.45
CA LYS A 387 -2.60 12.40 -23.90
C LYS A 387 -1.93 11.09 -24.33
N GLY A 388 -1.47 10.24 -23.41
CA GLY A 388 -0.69 9.05 -23.75
C GLY A 388 0.72 9.35 -24.25
N TYR A 389 1.41 8.30 -24.70
CA TYR A 389 2.68 8.43 -25.41
C TYR A 389 2.41 8.69 -26.90
N SER A 390 3.01 9.73 -27.43
CA SER A 390 3.00 10.08 -28.87
C SER A 390 4.29 10.80 -29.24
N PRO A 391 4.62 10.98 -30.52
CA PRO A 391 5.79 11.76 -30.93
C PRO A 391 5.81 13.19 -30.34
N GLU A 392 4.63 13.79 -30.10
CA GLU A 392 4.49 15.15 -29.57
C GLU A 392 4.62 15.19 -28.04
N THR A 393 4.16 14.15 -27.32
CA THR A 393 4.10 14.16 -25.85
C THR A 393 5.27 13.44 -25.18
N THR A 394 5.85 12.43 -25.81
CA THR A 394 6.94 11.63 -25.25
C THR A 394 8.18 12.48 -24.90
N PRO A 395 8.60 13.48 -25.69
CA PRO A 395 9.72 14.34 -25.32
C PRO A 395 9.51 15.12 -24.02
N GLU A 396 8.28 15.63 -23.78
CA GLU A 396 7.92 16.33 -22.55
C GLU A 396 7.91 15.38 -21.34
N ILE A 397 7.29 14.19 -21.50
CA ILE A 397 7.26 13.15 -20.46
C ILE A 397 8.70 12.77 -20.08
N ARG A 398 9.55 12.51 -21.08
CA ARG A 398 10.97 12.17 -20.90
C ARG A 398 11.71 13.25 -20.13
N ALA A 399 11.61 14.52 -20.56
CA ALA A 399 12.34 15.63 -19.94
C ALA A 399 11.99 15.78 -18.45
N ASN A 400 10.71 15.64 -18.09
CA ASN A 400 10.28 15.67 -16.69
C ASN A 400 10.84 14.49 -15.89
N LEU A 401 10.82 13.26 -16.44
CA LEU A 401 11.35 12.08 -15.77
C LEU A 401 12.87 12.14 -15.60
N GLU A 402 13.62 12.58 -16.63
CA GLU A 402 15.07 12.83 -16.54
C GLU A 402 15.38 13.85 -15.44
N LYS A 403 14.57 14.91 -15.31
CA LYS A 403 14.73 15.91 -14.24
C LYS A 403 14.42 15.30 -12.86
N ALA A 404 13.36 14.49 -12.74
CA ALA A 404 13.04 13.80 -11.48
C ALA A 404 14.20 12.90 -11.03
N ILE A 405 14.80 12.13 -11.94
CA ILE A 405 15.95 11.26 -11.67
C ILE A 405 17.21 12.08 -11.33
N ALA A 406 17.46 13.18 -12.03
CA ALA A 406 18.59 14.05 -11.71
C ALA A 406 18.52 14.62 -10.28
N LEU A 407 17.31 14.85 -9.77
CA LEU A 407 17.06 15.32 -8.40
C LEU A 407 17.05 14.19 -7.37
N ASN A 408 16.56 13.01 -7.76
CA ASN A 408 16.55 11.80 -6.94
C ASN A 408 16.94 10.56 -7.76
N PRO A 409 18.24 10.21 -7.79
CA PRO A 409 18.74 9.06 -8.56
C PRO A 409 18.26 7.67 -8.07
N ASP A 410 17.68 7.61 -6.88
CA ASP A 410 17.15 6.37 -6.30
C ASP A 410 15.62 6.26 -6.41
N PHE A 411 15.01 7.07 -7.27
CA PHE A 411 13.56 7.09 -7.42
C PHE A 411 13.08 6.06 -8.46
N ALA A 412 12.87 4.82 -8.03
CA ALA A 412 12.50 3.68 -8.87
C ALA A 412 11.32 3.95 -9.82
N PRO A 413 10.20 4.58 -9.41
CA PRO A 413 9.11 4.90 -10.33
C PRO A 413 9.53 5.79 -11.51
N ALA A 414 10.39 6.78 -11.30
CA ALA A 414 10.84 7.65 -12.38
C ALA A 414 11.68 6.88 -13.42
N HIS A 415 12.56 5.99 -12.97
CA HIS A 415 13.33 5.09 -13.86
C HIS A 415 12.41 4.17 -14.67
N ALA A 416 11.39 3.58 -14.03
CA ALA A 416 10.45 2.70 -14.71
C ALA A 416 9.68 3.43 -15.82
N PHE A 417 9.12 4.60 -15.54
CA PHE A 417 8.43 5.38 -16.57
C PHE A 417 9.37 5.92 -17.64
N LEU A 418 10.60 6.29 -17.28
CA LEU A 418 11.61 6.72 -18.26
C LEU A 418 12.00 5.58 -19.21
N SER A 419 12.10 4.35 -18.71
CA SER A 419 12.30 3.16 -19.55
C SER A 419 11.21 3.03 -20.61
N ILE A 420 9.93 3.19 -20.21
CA ILE A 420 8.80 3.13 -21.13
C ILE A 420 8.88 4.29 -22.13
N ALA A 421 9.15 5.52 -21.67
CA ALA A 421 9.29 6.68 -22.55
C ALA A 421 10.41 6.49 -23.59
N TYR A 422 11.58 5.99 -23.16
CA TYR A 422 12.70 5.69 -24.08
C TYR A 422 12.33 4.62 -25.12
N SER A 423 11.53 3.63 -24.76
CA SER A 423 11.11 2.56 -25.68
C SER A 423 10.17 3.06 -26.79
N GLN A 424 9.52 4.21 -26.61
CA GLN A 424 8.62 4.80 -27.62
C GLN A 424 9.37 5.55 -28.72
N MET A 425 10.64 5.87 -28.54
CA MET A 425 11.41 6.71 -29.46
C MET A 425 12.61 5.93 -30.03
N PRO A 426 12.75 5.79 -31.34
CA PRO A 426 13.81 5.01 -31.96
C PRO A 426 15.23 5.39 -31.49
N GLU A 427 15.48 6.70 -31.32
CA GLU A 427 16.80 7.24 -30.95
C GLU A 427 17.19 7.00 -29.49
N THR A 428 16.24 6.72 -28.59
CA THR A 428 16.48 6.46 -27.18
C THR A 428 16.20 5.02 -26.74
N LYS A 429 15.64 4.22 -27.63
CA LYS A 429 15.17 2.86 -27.34
C LYS A 429 16.25 1.97 -26.71
N ALA A 430 17.51 2.12 -27.13
CA ALA A 430 18.64 1.37 -26.57
C ALA A 430 18.87 1.66 -25.07
N LYS A 431 18.42 2.82 -24.55
CA LYS A 431 18.57 3.20 -23.14
C LYS A 431 17.48 2.61 -22.25
N ALA A 432 16.35 2.15 -22.83
CA ALA A 432 15.18 1.70 -22.06
C ALA A 432 15.52 0.57 -21.08
N ALA A 433 16.31 -0.42 -21.50
CA ALA A 433 16.68 -1.56 -20.65
C ALA A 433 17.53 -1.15 -19.44
N ALA A 434 18.39 -0.14 -19.57
CA ALA A 434 19.22 0.33 -18.46
C ALA A 434 18.34 0.96 -17.36
N GLU A 435 17.36 1.78 -17.74
CA GLU A 435 16.46 2.43 -16.80
C GLU A 435 15.53 1.41 -16.11
N ALA A 436 14.99 0.43 -16.85
CA ALA A 436 14.20 -0.64 -16.25
C ALA A 436 15.04 -1.51 -15.29
N SER A 437 16.30 -1.80 -15.63
CA SER A 437 17.22 -2.53 -14.74
C SER A 437 17.47 -1.73 -13.45
N ARG A 438 17.65 -0.40 -13.56
CA ARG A 438 17.83 0.45 -12.39
C ARG A 438 16.58 0.46 -11.50
N ALA A 439 15.37 0.50 -12.07
CA ALA A 439 14.14 0.39 -11.30
C ALA A 439 14.07 -0.94 -10.51
N ILE A 440 14.47 -2.07 -11.11
CA ILE A 440 14.55 -3.38 -10.44
C ILE A 440 15.58 -3.39 -9.31
N GLU A 441 16.77 -2.79 -9.52
CA GLU A 441 17.78 -2.66 -8.47
C GLU A 441 17.24 -1.87 -7.26
N LEU A 442 16.44 -0.85 -7.52
CA LEU A 442 15.87 0.03 -6.50
C LEU A 442 14.68 -0.60 -5.77
N GLU A 443 13.82 -1.34 -6.45
CA GLU A 443 12.67 -2.05 -5.88
C GLU A 443 12.62 -3.50 -6.41
N PRO A 444 13.46 -4.42 -5.89
CA PRO A 444 13.57 -5.79 -6.41
C PRO A 444 12.27 -6.61 -6.30
N GLY A 445 11.38 -6.25 -5.36
CA GLY A 445 10.08 -6.89 -5.20
C GLY A 445 9.03 -6.44 -6.21
N ASN A 446 9.29 -5.45 -7.06
CA ASN A 446 8.28 -4.90 -7.97
C ASN A 446 8.24 -5.66 -9.30
N LEU A 447 7.26 -6.58 -9.46
CA LEU A 447 7.10 -7.41 -10.65
C LEU A 447 6.93 -6.60 -11.94
N ALA A 448 6.26 -5.44 -11.88
CA ALA A 448 6.02 -4.61 -13.08
C ALA A 448 7.33 -4.20 -13.75
N TYR A 449 8.37 -3.91 -12.98
CA TYR A 449 9.66 -3.49 -13.52
C TYR A 449 10.39 -4.60 -14.29
N TYR A 450 10.20 -5.87 -13.91
CA TYR A 450 10.70 -7.00 -14.69
C TYR A 450 9.99 -7.13 -16.04
N ILE A 451 8.67 -6.91 -16.04
CA ILE A 451 7.87 -6.90 -17.27
C ILE A 451 8.30 -5.75 -18.18
N ASP A 452 8.53 -4.56 -17.63
CA ASP A 452 8.97 -3.39 -18.39
C ASP A 452 10.37 -3.61 -18.98
N LEU A 453 11.30 -4.20 -18.23
CA LEU A 453 12.62 -4.59 -18.73
C LEU A 453 12.50 -5.60 -19.87
N GLY A 454 11.67 -6.63 -19.70
CA GLY A 454 11.45 -7.62 -20.76
C GLY A 454 10.84 -7.01 -22.03
N LYS A 455 9.89 -6.06 -21.90
CA LYS A 455 9.35 -5.30 -23.03
C LYS A 455 10.41 -4.43 -23.70
N ALA A 456 11.31 -3.79 -22.93
CA ALA A 456 12.41 -3.01 -23.47
C ALA A 456 13.36 -3.90 -24.31
N PHE A 457 13.71 -5.08 -23.81
CA PHE A 457 14.53 -6.06 -24.58
C PHE A 457 13.81 -6.52 -25.86
N LEU A 458 12.51 -6.87 -25.78
CA LEU A 458 11.71 -7.22 -26.95
C LEU A 458 11.67 -6.11 -27.99
N GLY A 459 11.53 -4.88 -27.52
CA GLY A 459 11.54 -3.71 -28.36
C GLY A 459 12.86 -3.54 -29.11
N ASN A 460 13.99 -3.90 -28.51
CA ASN A 460 15.33 -3.84 -29.09
C ASN A 460 15.70 -5.11 -29.91
N GLY A 461 14.78 -6.06 -30.06
CA GLY A 461 15.05 -7.33 -30.75
C GLY A 461 15.85 -8.36 -29.95
N GLN A 462 16.08 -8.09 -28.66
CA GLN A 462 16.84 -8.95 -27.73
C GLN A 462 15.92 -10.00 -27.09
N THR A 463 15.38 -10.91 -27.90
CA THR A 463 14.33 -11.85 -27.48
C THR A 463 14.81 -12.83 -26.41
N GLU A 464 16.06 -13.30 -26.50
CA GLU A 464 16.64 -14.20 -25.48
C GLU A 464 16.81 -13.53 -24.11
N ASP A 465 17.20 -12.25 -24.08
CA ASP A 465 17.32 -11.51 -22.82
C ASP A 465 15.92 -11.20 -22.26
N ALA A 466 14.94 -10.89 -23.11
CA ALA A 466 13.55 -10.76 -22.70
C ALA A 466 13.03 -12.05 -22.03
N LYS A 467 13.35 -13.23 -22.59
CA LYS A 467 12.96 -14.51 -22.04
C LYS A 467 13.59 -14.75 -20.66
N LYS A 468 14.90 -14.50 -20.52
CA LYS A 468 15.59 -14.62 -19.20
C LYS A 468 14.93 -13.76 -18.14
N ILE A 469 14.54 -12.53 -18.50
CA ILE A 469 13.86 -11.62 -17.56
C ILE A 469 12.44 -12.09 -17.26
N ALA A 470 11.70 -12.62 -18.24
CA ALA A 470 10.37 -13.20 -17.99
C ALA A 470 10.47 -14.44 -17.08
N ASP A 471 11.45 -15.33 -17.30
CA ASP A 471 11.72 -16.46 -16.40
C ASP A 471 12.06 -15.97 -14.97
N ARG A 472 12.79 -14.85 -14.84
CA ARG A 472 13.06 -14.23 -13.54
C ARG A 472 11.81 -13.60 -12.95
N ALA A 473 10.94 -12.97 -13.75
CA ALA A 473 9.65 -12.43 -13.32
C ALA A 473 8.77 -13.53 -12.72
N VAL A 474 8.70 -14.71 -13.35
CA VAL A 474 7.99 -15.88 -12.81
C VAL A 474 8.57 -16.31 -11.47
N LYS A 475 9.90 -16.29 -11.32
CA LYS A 475 10.57 -16.64 -10.05
C LYS A 475 10.33 -15.62 -8.93
N VAL A 476 10.20 -14.34 -9.25
CA VAL A 476 9.90 -13.29 -8.27
C VAL A 476 8.43 -13.33 -7.84
N ALA A 477 7.54 -13.78 -8.71
CA ALA A 477 6.10 -13.84 -8.47
C ALA A 477 5.73 -15.02 -7.54
N THR A 478 5.52 -14.75 -6.27
CA THR A 478 5.14 -15.76 -5.27
C THR A 478 3.61 -15.95 -5.16
N LEU A 479 2.83 -14.90 -5.45
CA LEU A 479 1.36 -14.98 -5.42
C LEU A 479 0.81 -15.57 -6.72
N PRO A 480 -0.29 -16.37 -6.68
CA PRO A 480 -0.89 -16.98 -7.87
C PRO A 480 -1.24 -15.97 -8.98
N ARG A 481 -1.82 -14.82 -8.61
CA ARG A 481 -2.15 -13.73 -9.56
C ARG A 481 -0.90 -13.19 -10.26
N ASP A 482 0.16 -12.95 -9.50
CA ASP A 482 1.42 -12.41 -10.04
C ASP A 482 2.12 -13.42 -10.95
N ARG A 483 2.10 -14.70 -10.59
CA ARG A 483 2.58 -15.79 -11.45
C ARG A 483 1.80 -15.90 -12.75
N SER A 484 0.47 -15.78 -12.67
CA SER A 484 -0.36 -15.75 -13.88
C SER A 484 0.06 -14.63 -14.83
N MET A 485 0.31 -13.43 -14.30
CA MET A 485 0.75 -12.26 -15.06
C MET A 485 2.16 -12.46 -15.65
N ALA A 486 3.11 -12.97 -14.87
CA ALA A 486 4.47 -13.27 -15.33
C ALA A 486 4.48 -14.37 -16.41
N ASN A 487 3.69 -15.44 -16.23
CA ASN A 487 3.56 -16.51 -17.20
C ASN A 487 2.87 -16.04 -18.50
N ALA A 488 1.88 -15.15 -18.40
CA ALA A 488 1.27 -14.54 -19.58
C ALA A 488 2.30 -13.75 -20.40
N PHE A 489 3.16 -13.00 -19.72
CA PHE A 489 4.25 -12.28 -20.38
C PHE A 489 5.27 -13.25 -21.03
N LEU A 490 5.66 -14.31 -20.34
CA LEU A 490 6.56 -15.34 -20.87
C LEU A 490 5.96 -16.00 -22.14
N ARG A 491 4.68 -16.36 -22.13
CA ARG A 491 3.97 -16.88 -23.31
C ARG A 491 3.97 -15.88 -24.48
N GLN A 492 3.80 -14.59 -24.22
CA GLN A 492 3.87 -13.54 -25.24
C GLN A 492 5.23 -13.56 -25.96
N ILE A 493 6.32 -13.74 -25.21
CA ILE A 493 7.67 -13.84 -25.77
C ILE A 493 7.84 -15.10 -26.62
N GLN A 494 7.39 -16.25 -26.11
CA GLN A 494 7.46 -17.54 -26.80
C GLN A 494 6.67 -17.53 -28.12
N ASN A 495 5.47 -16.94 -28.13
CA ASN A 495 4.67 -16.79 -29.33
C ASN A 495 5.34 -15.88 -30.37
N LYS A 496 6.09 -14.89 -29.95
CA LYS A 496 6.88 -14.03 -30.85
C LYS A 496 8.08 -14.76 -31.45
N GLN A 497 8.66 -15.72 -30.72
CA GLN A 497 9.77 -16.57 -31.21
C GLN A 497 9.28 -17.64 -32.19
N ASN A 498 8.08 -18.20 -31.97
CA ASN A 498 7.51 -19.27 -32.79
C ASN A 498 6.10 -18.92 -33.28
N PRO A 499 5.95 -18.06 -34.30
CA PRO A 499 4.63 -17.65 -34.80
C PRO A 499 3.77 -18.82 -35.35
N SER A 500 4.42 -19.89 -35.81
CA SER A 500 3.70 -21.08 -36.34
C SER A 500 3.08 -21.96 -35.23
N ALA A 501 3.54 -21.89 -34.00
CA ALA A 501 2.95 -22.59 -32.84
C ALA A 501 1.74 -21.86 -32.29
N ALA A 502 1.62 -20.55 -32.54
CA ALA A 502 0.52 -19.72 -32.03
C ALA A 502 -0.82 -19.99 -32.75
N GLY A 503 -0.79 -20.54 -33.95
CA GLY A 503 -2.00 -20.89 -34.71
C GLY A 503 -2.77 -22.11 -34.24
N ALA A 504 -2.16 -22.97 -33.43
CA ALA A 504 -2.78 -24.20 -32.90
C ALA A 504 -3.37 -24.04 -31.48
N ALA A 505 -3.03 -22.95 -30.75
CA ALA A 505 -3.44 -22.74 -29.37
C ALA A 505 -4.50 -21.62 -29.19
N THR A 506 -5.07 -21.08 -30.29
CA THR A 506 -5.92 -19.89 -30.24
C THR A 506 -7.42 -20.16 -30.03
N SER A 507 -7.83 -21.40 -29.67
CA SER A 507 -9.23 -21.66 -29.30
C SER A 507 -9.54 -21.47 -27.82
N ASP A 508 -8.53 -21.48 -26.91
CA ASP A 508 -8.79 -21.47 -25.46
C ASP A 508 -8.05 -20.40 -24.65
N ALA A 509 -7.30 -19.49 -25.30
CA ALA A 509 -6.41 -18.56 -24.60
C ALA A 509 -6.73 -17.06 -24.75
N ASN A 510 -7.86 -16.70 -25.36
CA ASN A 510 -8.19 -15.28 -25.62
C ASN A 510 -8.83 -14.55 -24.44
N ASP A 511 -9.05 -15.21 -23.30
CA ASP A 511 -9.80 -14.62 -22.18
C ASP A 511 -8.96 -14.16 -20.96
N ALA A 512 -7.63 -14.34 -20.96
CA ALA A 512 -6.85 -14.12 -19.75
C ALA A 512 -5.85 -12.94 -19.75
N ALA A 513 -5.77 -12.14 -20.80
CA ALA A 513 -4.70 -11.13 -20.91
C ALA A 513 -5.20 -9.74 -21.30
N MET A 514 -5.97 -9.10 -20.44
CA MET A 514 -6.15 -7.62 -20.47
C MET A 514 -6.55 -7.12 -19.06
N GLY A 515 -5.58 -6.92 -18.20
CA GLY A 515 -5.74 -6.22 -16.92
C GLY A 515 -4.65 -5.18 -16.79
N GLU A 516 -4.99 -3.93 -17.06
CA GLU A 516 -4.26 -2.71 -16.71
C GLU A 516 -2.85 -2.48 -17.28
N SER A 517 -2.78 -2.10 -18.53
CA SER A 517 -2.04 -0.93 -19.02
C SER A 517 -2.55 -0.59 -20.44
N ASN A 518 -3.76 -0.05 -20.55
CA ASN A 518 -4.21 0.57 -21.78
C ASN A 518 -4.69 2.00 -21.52
N VAL A 519 -3.75 2.92 -21.65
CA VAL A 519 -4.05 4.27 -22.12
C VAL A 519 -3.53 4.33 -23.55
N THR A 520 -4.33 3.86 -24.50
CA THR A 520 -4.22 4.25 -25.92
C THR A 520 -5.62 4.30 -26.51
N GLY A 521 -5.80 5.34 -27.31
CA GLY A 521 -7.06 5.80 -27.88
C GLY A 521 -7.87 4.81 -28.69
N GLY A 522 -9.13 5.09 -28.65
CA GLY A 522 -10.27 4.75 -29.46
C GLY A 522 -10.14 3.69 -30.56
N ALA A 523 -10.67 2.49 -30.24
CA ALA A 523 -11.30 1.62 -31.25
C ALA A 523 -12.64 1.17 -30.65
N ALA A 524 -13.70 1.33 -31.43
CA ALA A 524 -15.06 1.02 -31.06
C ALA A 524 -15.20 -0.43 -30.56
N GLN A 525 -15.54 -0.58 -29.28
CA GLN A 525 -15.86 -1.87 -28.67
C GLN A 525 -17.20 -2.37 -29.21
N ARG A 526 -17.25 -3.65 -29.61
CA ARG A 526 -18.52 -4.36 -29.83
C ARG A 526 -19.30 -4.34 -28.48
N PRO A 527 -20.63 -4.18 -28.50
CA PRO A 527 -21.44 -4.22 -27.27
C PRO A 527 -21.23 -5.55 -26.55
N LYS A 528 -20.83 -5.52 -25.30
CA LYS A 528 -20.83 -6.70 -24.43
C LYS A 528 -22.29 -7.09 -24.18
N GLU A 529 -22.60 -8.39 -24.23
CA GLU A 529 -23.94 -8.90 -23.99
C GLU A 529 -24.35 -8.65 -22.52
N SER A 530 -25.32 -7.79 -22.31
CA SER A 530 -25.89 -7.53 -20.98
C SER A 530 -26.79 -8.69 -20.58
N GLN A 531 -26.55 -9.26 -19.41
CA GLN A 531 -27.36 -10.32 -18.81
C GLN A 531 -28.22 -9.74 -17.68
N LYS A 532 -29.34 -10.44 -17.37
CA LYS A 532 -30.18 -10.10 -16.23
C LYS A 532 -30.34 -11.31 -15.32
N ALA A 533 -30.26 -11.08 -14.03
CA ALA A 533 -30.58 -12.05 -13.00
C ALA A 533 -31.50 -11.43 -11.97
N SER A 534 -32.42 -12.22 -11.42
CA SER A 534 -33.31 -11.81 -10.33
C SER A 534 -33.17 -12.77 -9.17
N GLY A 535 -33.14 -12.24 -7.95
CA GLY A 535 -32.96 -13.04 -6.74
C GLY A 535 -32.92 -12.17 -5.49
N GLN A 536 -32.55 -12.77 -4.38
CA GLN A 536 -32.34 -12.08 -3.11
C GLN A 536 -30.84 -11.77 -2.94
N ILE A 537 -30.51 -10.57 -2.49
CA ILE A 537 -29.15 -10.19 -2.14
C ILE A 537 -28.80 -10.85 -0.79
N ALA A 538 -28.10 -12.00 -0.84
CA ALA A 538 -27.84 -12.82 0.34
C ALA A 538 -26.57 -12.41 1.09
N GLU A 539 -25.46 -12.20 0.35
CA GLU A 539 -24.19 -11.76 0.92
C GLU A 539 -23.81 -10.44 0.28
N LEU A 540 -23.50 -9.46 1.13
CA LEU A 540 -23.12 -8.15 0.69
C LEU A 540 -21.81 -7.77 1.37
N LEU A 541 -20.75 -7.76 0.57
CA LEU A 541 -19.42 -7.33 0.98
C LEU A 541 -19.25 -5.89 0.51
N CYS A 542 -19.34 -4.98 1.45
CA CYS A 542 -19.00 -3.59 1.21
C CYS A 542 -17.49 -3.46 1.44
N GLY A 543 -16.73 -3.75 0.41
CA GLY A 543 -15.32 -3.41 0.33
C GLY A 543 -15.11 -1.89 0.46
N HIS A 544 -13.96 -1.41 0.08
CA HIS A 544 -13.74 0.04 0.10
C HIS A 544 -14.65 0.71 -0.94
N PRO A 545 -15.59 1.60 -0.52
CA PRO A 545 -16.32 2.39 -1.49
C PRO A 545 -15.36 3.04 -2.49
N PRO A 546 -15.66 3.06 -3.78
CA PRO A 546 -17.00 2.87 -4.39
C PRO A 546 -17.34 1.43 -4.82
N GLU A 547 -16.53 0.43 -4.51
CA GLU A 547 -16.71 -0.97 -4.94
C GLU A 547 -17.60 -1.77 -3.99
N VAL A 548 -18.54 -2.54 -4.56
CA VAL A 548 -19.43 -3.43 -3.81
C VAL A 548 -19.46 -4.81 -4.47
N LEU A 549 -19.26 -5.86 -3.67
CA LEU A 549 -19.46 -7.25 -4.06
C LEU A 549 -20.70 -7.81 -3.35
N PHE A 550 -21.56 -8.52 -4.07
CA PHE A 550 -22.71 -9.19 -3.47
C PHE A 550 -23.09 -10.48 -4.20
N THR A 551 -23.68 -11.39 -3.47
CA THR A 551 -24.24 -12.64 -4.00
C THR A 551 -25.74 -12.46 -4.24
N LEU A 552 -26.19 -12.67 -5.47
CA LEU A 552 -27.61 -12.74 -5.83
C LEU A 552 -28.03 -14.20 -5.85
N THR A 553 -28.94 -14.59 -4.93
CA THR A 553 -29.41 -15.98 -4.80
C THR A 553 -30.82 -16.14 -5.33
N SER A 554 -31.05 -17.13 -6.18
CA SER A 554 -32.36 -17.52 -6.75
C SER A 554 -32.53 -19.02 -6.69
N ASP A 555 -33.72 -19.53 -7.03
CA ASP A 555 -33.99 -20.97 -7.09
C ASP A 555 -33.10 -21.74 -8.10
N GLY A 556 -32.49 -21.02 -9.04
CA GLY A 556 -31.55 -21.57 -10.03
C GLY A 556 -30.07 -21.54 -9.64
N GLY A 557 -29.74 -21.06 -8.43
CA GLY A 557 -28.37 -20.93 -7.94
C GLY A 557 -27.99 -19.53 -7.51
N SER A 558 -26.72 -19.35 -7.17
CA SER A 558 -26.18 -18.08 -6.70
C SER A 558 -25.14 -17.51 -7.69
N VAL A 559 -25.19 -16.21 -7.91
CA VAL A 559 -24.26 -15.47 -8.80
C VAL A 559 -23.57 -14.41 -7.99
N LEU A 560 -22.23 -14.40 -7.95
CA LEU A 560 -21.44 -13.36 -7.32
C LEU A 560 -21.23 -12.20 -8.32
N LEU A 561 -21.68 -11.02 -7.95
CA LEU A 561 -21.68 -9.82 -8.79
C LEU A 561 -20.87 -8.70 -8.15
N ARG A 562 -20.25 -7.87 -9.00
CA ARG A 562 -19.43 -6.73 -8.59
C ARG A 562 -19.98 -5.43 -9.16
N VAL A 563 -20.09 -4.42 -8.31
CA VAL A 563 -20.23 -3.01 -8.69
C VAL A 563 -18.87 -2.36 -8.52
N ARG A 564 -18.21 -1.93 -9.59
CA ARG A 564 -16.90 -1.23 -9.50
C ARG A 564 -17.01 0.16 -8.92
N ASP A 565 -18.06 0.86 -9.27
CA ASP A 565 -18.30 2.23 -8.81
C ASP A 565 -19.81 2.45 -8.69
N ILE A 566 -20.28 2.49 -7.46
CA ILE A 566 -21.71 2.66 -7.17
C ILE A 566 -22.28 3.99 -7.68
N GLY A 567 -21.43 4.99 -7.88
CA GLY A 567 -21.82 6.29 -8.46
C GLY A 567 -22.03 6.25 -9.97
N LYS A 568 -21.64 5.15 -10.64
CA LYS A 568 -21.71 4.98 -12.11
C LYS A 568 -22.76 4.00 -12.59
N ILE A 569 -23.50 3.35 -11.67
CA ILE A 569 -24.57 2.44 -12.01
C ILE A 569 -25.94 3.06 -11.75
N GLU A 570 -26.95 2.59 -12.48
CA GLU A 570 -28.34 2.96 -12.23
C GLU A 570 -28.93 2.12 -11.10
N ILE A 571 -29.45 2.77 -10.07
CA ILE A 571 -30.11 2.11 -8.93
C ILE A 571 -31.55 2.60 -8.86
N TYR A 572 -32.48 1.66 -8.94
CA TYR A 572 -33.91 1.92 -8.78
C TYR A 572 -34.40 1.29 -7.49
N ASP A 573 -35.16 2.02 -6.69
CA ASP A 573 -35.81 1.55 -5.47
C ASP A 573 -37.31 1.75 -5.58
N GLY A 574 -38.06 0.64 -5.66
CA GLY A 574 -39.51 0.70 -5.90
C GLY A 574 -39.91 1.41 -7.21
N GLY A 575 -39.04 1.29 -8.25
CA GLY A 575 -39.28 1.91 -9.57
C GLY A 575 -38.84 3.38 -9.69
N THR A 576 -38.35 4.00 -8.62
CA THR A 576 -37.86 5.39 -8.62
C THR A 576 -36.32 5.38 -8.69
N LEU A 577 -35.73 6.21 -9.59
CA LEU A 577 -34.28 6.34 -9.69
C LEU A 577 -33.73 6.94 -8.38
N GLY A 578 -33.00 6.12 -7.64
CA GLY A 578 -32.34 6.52 -6.40
C GLY A 578 -31.05 7.27 -6.68
N THR A 579 -30.73 8.25 -5.85
CA THR A 579 -29.38 8.79 -5.79
C THR A 579 -28.45 7.78 -5.13
N ALA A 580 -27.19 7.70 -5.56
CA ALA A 580 -26.13 6.86 -5.00
C ALA A 580 -25.80 7.26 -3.53
N ALA A 581 -26.82 7.33 -2.68
CA ALA A 581 -26.72 7.88 -1.36
C ALA A 581 -26.39 6.81 -0.33
N THR A 582 -25.29 7.05 0.36
CA THR A 582 -25.04 6.68 1.75
C THR A 582 -25.39 5.24 2.17
N ALA A 583 -24.38 4.39 2.27
CA ALA A 583 -24.37 3.06 2.86
C ALA A 583 -25.28 2.02 2.14
N PRO A 584 -24.91 1.55 0.93
CA PRO A 584 -25.63 0.48 0.24
C PRO A 584 -25.75 -0.79 1.07
N CYS A 585 -24.77 -1.09 1.87
CA CYS A 585 -24.71 -2.26 2.73
C CYS A 585 -25.88 -2.40 3.70
N ALA A 586 -26.34 -1.33 4.28
CA ALA A 586 -27.48 -1.36 5.19
C ALA A 586 -28.83 -1.47 4.48
N LYS A 587 -28.91 -1.08 3.20
CA LYS A 587 -30.18 -0.98 2.45
C LYS A 587 -30.42 -2.12 1.48
N TRP A 588 -29.41 -2.85 1.04
CA TRP A 588 -29.54 -3.89 0.00
C TRP A 588 -29.60 -5.31 0.56
N ARG A 589 -29.06 -5.55 1.75
CA ARG A 589 -29.02 -6.89 2.36
C ARG A 589 -30.44 -7.43 2.52
N ASP A 590 -30.63 -8.67 2.14
CA ASP A 590 -31.87 -9.44 2.21
C ASP A 590 -33.02 -8.93 1.33
N ARG A 591 -32.78 -7.92 0.48
CA ARG A 591 -33.77 -7.42 -0.48
C ARG A 591 -33.79 -8.26 -1.76
N LYS A 592 -34.97 -8.36 -2.35
CA LYS A 592 -35.10 -8.89 -3.71
C LYS A 592 -34.64 -7.82 -4.71
N ALA A 593 -33.91 -8.24 -5.73
CA ALA A 593 -33.40 -7.36 -6.77
C ALA A 593 -33.42 -8.03 -8.14
N THR A 594 -33.60 -7.22 -9.17
CA THR A 594 -33.26 -7.58 -10.55
C THR A 594 -32.04 -6.80 -10.97
N VAL A 595 -30.97 -7.51 -11.37
CA VAL A 595 -29.67 -6.93 -11.63
C VAL A 595 -29.32 -7.13 -13.11
N SER A 596 -28.97 -6.04 -13.80
CA SER A 596 -28.37 -6.10 -15.14
C SER A 596 -26.84 -6.07 -14.96
N TYR A 597 -26.15 -6.99 -15.60
CA TYR A 597 -24.71 -7.09 -15.50
C TYR A 597 -24.08 -7.58 -16.80
N GLU A 598 -22.83 -7.26 -17.00
CA GLU A 598 -21.98 -7.80 -18.07
C GLU A 598 -21.13 -8.93 -17.49
N ARG A 599 -20.97 -10.04 -18.20
CA ARG A 599 -20.08 -11.12 -17.75
C ARG A 599 -18.68 -10.58 -17.54
N SER A 600 -18.10 -10.89 -16.39
CA SER A 600 -16.73 -10.52 -16.04
C SER A 600 -15.87 -11.78 -15.99
N SER A 601 -14.74 -11.74 -16.68
CA SER A 601 -13.65 -12.71 -16.53
C SER A 601 -12.61 -12.23 -15.49
N GLU A 602 -12.82 -11.07 -14.86
CA GLU A 602 -11.89 -10.44 -13.95
C GLU A 602 -12.27 -10.68 -12.47
N GLY A 603 -11.44 -11.40 -11.75
CA GLY A 603 -11.60 -11.66 -10.31
C GLY A 603 -12.67 -12.70 -9.97
N PRO A 604 -13.09 -12.77 -8.70
CA PRO A 604 -14.04 -13.78 -8.24
C PRO A 604 -15.49 -13.54 -8.69
N ALA A 605 -15.82 -12.31 -9.12
CA ALA A 605 -17.16 -11.95 -9.55
C ALA A 605 -17.47 -12.48 -10.96
N GLN A 606 -18.63 -13.11 -11.11
CA GLN A 606 -19.09 -13.67 -12.40
C GLN A 606 -19.62 -12.58 -13.36
N GLY A 607 -19.91 -11.38 -12.82
CA GLY A 607 -20.37 -10.27 -13.65
C GLY A 607 -20.18 -8.89 -13.00
N GLU A 608 -20.12 -7.87 -13.86
CA GLU A 608 -20.09 -6.46 -13.49
C GLU A 608 -21.46 -5.84 -13.65
N VAL A 609 -21.93 -5.28 -12.58
CA VAL A 609 -23.26 -4.70 -12.50
C VAL A 609 -23.29 -3.34 -13.22
N THR A 610 -24.29 -3.16 -14.05
CA THR A 610 -24.59 -1.88 -14.72
C THR A 610 -25.85 -1.22 -14.19
N ARG A 611 -26.79 -2.03 -13.65
CA ARG A 611 -28.06 -1.55 -13.09
C ARG A 611 -28.57 -2.49 -12.01
N ILE A 612 -29.18 -1.93 -10.98
CA ILE A 612 -29.89 -2.64 -9.92
C ILE A 612 -31.30 -2.07 -9.76
N ASP A 613 -32.30 -2.94 -9.85
CA ASP A 613 -33.69 -2.64 -9.53
C ASP A 613 -34.05 -3.37 -8.21
N LEU A 614 -34.08 -2.65 -7.09
CA LEU A 614 -34.46 -3.16 -5.77
C LEU A 614 -35.99 -3.22 -5.64
N GLN A 615 -36.51 -4.34 -5.08
CA GLN A 615 -37.93 -4.59 -4.85
C GLN A 615 -38.28 -4.60 -3.36
#